data_9eac8af22c837109bb476d534c0dee49
#
_entry.id   9eac8af22c837109bb476d534c0dee49
#
_cell.length_a   1.000
_cell.length_b   1.000
_cell.length_c   1.000
_cell.angle_alpha   90.00
_cell.angle_beta   90.00
_cell.angle_gamma   90.00
#
_symmetry.space_group_name_H-M   'P 1'
#
loop_
_entity.id
_entity.type
_entity.pdbx_description
1 polymer ?
#
loop_
_entity_poly.entity_id
_entity_poly.type
_entity_poly.pdbx_seq_one_letter_code
_entity_poly.pdbx_strand_id
1 'polypeptide(L)'
;MSVVLLSMACSKTGLSGADGGAGTAGGGSAGTGGGSVDARPESGLKLVVEVPATVNRDLDLLFVIDNSASMASLQAKLIASFPTFMNVLRGLPGGLPNLHVAVISSDLGAGAYDSADIPGCRHHGDQGIMQNAPRGKTCSTGSLNGGQHFIVDGDGQRNYAGTLEDTFACIAALGDQGCGFEHQLGSLLRALGADGNGGPPPENYGFNRPDAVLAITILTNEDDCSAPVESTLFDPSSRYVADPLGPVSSFRCNEYGHLCGGQKPPRNADAELSGMCTSVEDGTLLRVADVAKALKALKPGALEDVLLSVIAGPPNPYNVRLTAPVLADDPSLWPSIDHSCTAADSSFADPGIRVKELADAFGGNGVFQSICGSSLEPASQRIAEEIGRRMEPTCLTGISDAQPGTPGFQPDCQVVDHFGSAFSGQSDVPLKTCRETKDVAPCWYTDAPTTDCVSGALKFLRPADRGDLRSTTFTCNP
;
A
#
# COMPACT_ATOMS: atom_id res chain seq x y z
N MET A 1 -31.34 -24.25 1.03
CA MET A 1 -32.33 -23.91 0.00
C MET A 1 -32.14 -22.44 -0.37
N SER A 2 -31.98 -22.21 -1.65
CA SER A 2 -31.92 -20.98 -2.44
C SER A 2 -30.60 -20.20 -2.41
N VAL A 3 -29.80 -20.54 -3.41
CA VAL A 3 -28.67 -19.76 -3.94
C VAL A 3 -29.26 -18.66 -4.83
N VAL A 4 -28.87 -17.40 -4.61
CA VAL A 4 -29.12 -16.30 -5.56
C VAL A 4 -27.79 -15.88 -6.16
N LEU A 5 -27.59 -16.23 -7.42
CA LEU A 5 -26.54 -15.71 -8.29
C LEU A 5 -26.98 -14.33 -8.80
N LEU A 6 -26.19 -13.28 -8.50
CA LEU A 6 -26.29 -12.00 -9.19
C LEU A 6 -25.16 -11.89 -10.22
N SER A 7 -25.54 -11.98 -11.49
CA SER A 7 -24.70 -11.62 -12.64
C SER A 7 -24.75 -10.10 -12.83
N MET A 8 -23.60 -9.41 -12.74
CA MET A 8 -23.49 -8.02 -13.19
C MET A 8 -23.02 -7.97 -14.64
N ALA A 9 -23.90 -7.45 -15.49
CA ALA A 9 -23.64 -7.15 -16.88
C ALA A 9 -22.89 -5.82 -17.02
N CYS A 10 -21.82 -5.84 -17.80
CA CYS A 10 -21.04 -4.66 -18.18
C CYS A 10 -21.76 -3.95 -19.35
N SER A 11 -22.22 -2.71 -19.15
CA SER A 11 -22.81 -1.87 -20.19
C SER A 11 -21.75 -1.17 -21.00
N LYS A 12 -21.70 -1.42 -22.30
CA LYS A 12 -20.96 -0.63 -23.27
C LYS A 12 -21.81 0.57 -23.68
N THR A 13 -21.32 1.78 -23.47
CA THR A 13 -21.83 2.99 -24.13
C THR A 13 -21.13 3.17 -25.47
N GLY A 14 -21.91 3.11 -26.56
CA GLY A 14 -21.45 3.42 -27.90
C GLY A 14 -21.47 4.91 -28.18
N LEU A 15 -20.46 5.38 -28.85
CA LEU A 15 -20.45 6.69 -29.52
C LEU A 15 -20.82 6.52 -31.01
N SER A 16 -21.91 7.16 -31.41
CA SER A 16 -22.35 7.31 -32.79
C SER A 16 -21.67 8.54 -33.40
N GLY A 17 -21.13 8.38 -34.59
CA GLY A 17 -20.75 9.46 -35.50
C GLY A 17 -21.27 9.15 -36.89
N ALA A 18 -22.20 9.97 -37.36
CA ALA A 18 -22.74 9.93 -38.70
C ALA A 18 -21.92 10.83 -39.63
N ASP A 19 -21.91 10.47 -40.90
CA ASP A 19 -22.11 11.23 -42.16
C ASP A 19 -21.35 10.52 -43.25
N GLY A 20 -21.92 10.05 -44.39
CA GLY A 20 -22.65 10.81 -45.34
C GLY A 20 -21.80 10.92 -46.61
N GLY A 21 -22.15 10.13 -47.68
CA GLY A 21 -21.53 10.32 -48.97
C GLY A 21 -21.83 9.20 -49.96
N ALA A 22 -22.84 9.41 -50.80
CA ALA A 22 -23.22 8.56 -51.92
C ALA A 22 -22.30 8.72 -53.14
N GLY A 23 -22.09 7.64 -53.93
CA GLY A 23 -21.39 7.72 -55.22
C GLY A 23 -21.41 6.41 -55.99
N THR A 24 -22.41 6.26 -56.79
CA THR A 24 -22.64 5.62 -58.12
C THR A 24 -21.77 4.47 -58.63
N ALA A 25 -22.49 3.58 -59.20
CA ALA A 25 -22.22 2.34 -59.89
C ALA A 25 -21.28 2.41 -61.11
N GLY A 26 -20.58 1.30 -61.41
CA GLY A 26 -19.92 1.01 -62.66
C GLY A 26 -19.59 -0.48 -62.75
N GLY A 27 -20.26 -1.21 -63.62
CA GLY A 27 -20.13 -2.64 -63.84
C GLY A 27 -18.91 -3.02 -64.67
N GLY A 28 -18.52 -4.31 -64.60
CA GLY A 28 -17.51 -4.90 -65.49
C GLY A 28 -17.04 -6.29 -65.10
N SER A 29 -17.69 -7.30 -65.62
CA SER A 29 -17.26 -8.60 -66.16
C SER A 29 -16.10 -9.40 -65.63
N ALA A 30 -16.44 -10.59 -65.26
CA ALA A 30 -15.85 -11.94 -65.24
C ALA A 30 -14.34 -12.14 -65.53
N GLY A 31 -13.67 -12.85 -64.65
CA GLY A 31 -12.40 -13.56 -64.82
C GLY A 31 -12.25 -14.68 -63.82
N THR A 32 -12.40 -15.92 -64.31
CA THR A 32 -12.22 -17.16 -63.57
C THR A 32 -10.73 -17.39 -63.19
N GLY A 33 -10.41 -17.70 -61.94
CA GLY A 33 -9.11 -18.19 -61.56
C GLY A 33 -9.12 -18.62 -60.08
N GLY A 34 -9.22 -19.94 -59.85
CA GLY A 34 -9.25 -20.52 -58.53
C GLY A 34 -7.93 -20.40 -57.77
N GLY A 35 -8.06 -20.16 -56.56
CA GLY A 35 -7.00 -20.16 -55.55
C GLY A 35 -7.62 -19.82 -54.22
N SER A 36 -8.14 -20.83 -53.50
CA SER A 36 -8.59 -20.67 -52.12
C SER A 36 -7.38 -20.46 -51.24
N VAL A 37 -7.12 -19.23 -50.90
CA VAL A 37 -6.35 -18.89 -49.68
C VAL A 37 -7.37 -18.64 -48.61
N ASP A 38 -7.51 -19.62 -47.69
CA ASP A 38 -8.20 -19.45 -46.45
C ASP A 38 -7.43 -18.39 -45.65
N ALA A 39 -7.78 -17.14 -45.83
CA ALA A 39 -7.42 -16.09 -44.92
C ALA A 39 -8.31 -16.23 -43.67
N ARG A 40 -7.84 -17.00 -42.66
CA ARG A 40 -8.33 -16.89 -41.32
C ARG A 40 -8.16 -15.44 -40.87
N PRO A 41 -9.17 -14.80 -40.31
CA PRO A 41 -8.98 -13.50 -39.69
C PRO A 41 -8.12 -13.71 -38.41
N GLU A 42 -6.89 -13.25 -38.44
CA GLU A 42 -6.06 -13.08 -37.27
C GLU A 42 -6.60 -11.89 -36.47
N SER A 43 -7.62 -12.13 -35.67
CA SER A 43 -8.08 -11.18 -34.64
C SER A 43 -8.21 -11.87 -33.29
N GLY A 44 -7.15 -12.59 -32.87
CA GLY A 44 -6.95 -12.99 -31.50
C GLY A 44 -6.29 -11.83 -30.76
N LEU A 45 -6.96 -11.26 -29.78
CA LEU A 45 -6.32 -10.38 -28.78
C LEU A 45 -5.21 -11.19 -28.11
N LYS A 46 -3.95 -10.84 -28.36
CA LYS A 46 -2.81 -11.47 -27.67
C LYS A 46 -2.89 -11.11 -26.20
N LEU A 47 -2.78 -12.10 -25.33
CA LEU A 47 -2.62 -11.86 -23.90
C LEU A 47 -1.16 -11.50 -23.64
N VAL A 48 -0.92 -10.29 -23.15
CA VAL A 48 0.41 -9.83 -22.73
C VAL A 48 0.41 -9.76 -21.21
N VAL A 49 1.30 -10.54 -20.58
CA VAL A 49 1.52 -10.55 -19.12
C VAL A 49 2.97 -10.22 -18.87
N GLU A 50 3.22 -9.20 -18.08
CA GLU A 50 4.56 -8.89 -17.58
C GLU A 50 4.74 -9.55 -16.22
N VAL A 51 5.80 -10.32 -16.07
CA VAL A 51 6.12 -11.08 -14.85
C VAL A 51 7.45 -10.55 -14.34
N PRO A 52 7.56 -10.19 -13.07
CA PRO A 52 8.85 -9.85 -12.48
C PRO A 52 9.84 -11.01 -12.60
N ALA A 53 11.11 -10.69 -12.71
CA ALA A 53 12.21 -11.64 -13.02
C ALA A 53 12.34 -12.82 -12.05
N THR A 54 11.73 -12.72 -10.89
CA THR A 54 11.69 -13.76 -9.84
C THR A 54 10.32 -13.79 -9.18
N VAL A 55 9.89 -14.96 -8.72
CA VAL A 55 8.96 -15.01 -7.60
C VAL A 55 9.74 -14.46 -6.42
N ASN A 56 9.54 -13.20 -6.14
CA ASN A 56 10.26 -12.52 -5.09
C ASN A 56 9.75 -13.03 -3.74
N ARG A 57 10.64 -13.67 -2.98
CA ARG A 57 10.33 -14.19 -1.64
C ARG A 57 10.75 -13.22 -0.54
N ASP A 58 11.31 -12.07 -0.91
CA ASP A 58 11.71 -11.02 0.01
C ASP A 58 10.55 -10.07 0.25
N LEU A 59 10.21 -9.87 1.51
CA LEU A 59 9.09 -9.04 1.95
C LEU A 59 9.52 -8.11 3.07
N ASP A 60 9.43 -6.82 2.82
CA ASP A 60 9.66 -5.76 3.79
C ASP A 60 8.31 -5.23 4.29
N LEU A 61 7.98 -5.52 5.55
CA LEU A 61 6.74 -5.11 6.20
C LEU A 61 7.00 -3.90 7.09
N LEU A 62 6.40 -2.75 6.78
CA LEU A 62 6.47 -1.54 7.60
C LEU A 62 5.11 -1.22 8.20
N PHE A 63 5.03 -1.18 9.53
CA PHE A 63 3.86 -0.72 10.25
C PHE A 63 4.10 0.70 10.76
N VAL A 64 3.25 1.63 10.33
CA VAL A 64 3.15 2.99 10.87
C VAL A 64 2.01 2.98 11.87
N ILE A 65 2.34 3.10 13.15
CA ILE A 65 1.35 2.95 14.22
C ILE A 65 1.25 4.29 14.95
N ASP A 66 0.04 4.82 14.96
CA ASP A 66 -0.28 5.99 15.76
C ASP A 66 -0.12 5.66 17.26
N ASN A 67 0.54 6.57 17.98
CA ASN A 67 0.81 6.47 19.41
C ASN A 67 0.25 7.64 20.22
N SER A 68 -0.78 8.30 19.70
CA SER A 68 -1.59 9.26 20.44
C SER A 68 -2.36 8.61 21.60
N ALA A 69 -2.89 9.45 22.49
CA ALA A 69 -3.48 9.00 23.76
C ALA A 69 -4.67 8.02 23.61
N SER A 70 -5.38 8.04 22.47
CA SER A 70 -6.55 7.18 22.21
C SER A 70 -6.20 5.80 21.63
N MET A 71 -4.91 5.53 21.31
CA MET A 71 -4.51 4.38 20.50
C MET A 71 -4.22 3.09 21.28
N ALA A 72 -4.13 3.13 22.60
CA ALA A 72 -3.71 1.95 23.39
C ALA A 72 -4.52 0.67 23.11
N SER A 73 -5.87 0.78 23.02
CA SER A 73 -6.74 -0.36 22.71
C SER A 73 -6.62 -0.83 21.27
N LEU A 74 -6.40 0.09 20.34
CA LEU A 74 -6.27 -0.19 18.91
C LEU A 74 -4.93 -0.85 18.59
N GLN A 75 -3.84 -0.43 19.24
CA GLN A 75 -2.55 -1.13 19.18
C GLN A 75 -2.67 -2.57 19.73
N ALA A 76 -3.41 -2.76 20.83
CA ALA A 76 -3.65 -4.11 21.36
C ALA A 76 -4.44 -4.99 20.38
N LYS A 77 -5.43 -4.45 19.67
CA LYS A 77 -6.18 -5.18 18.63
C LYS A 77 -5.28 -5.55 17.45
N LEU A 78 -4.37 -4.66 17.01
CA LEU A 78 -3.41 -4.96 15.94
C LEU A 78 -2.50 -6.12 16.37
N ILE A 79 -1.90 -6.03 17.57
CA ILE A 79 -1.04 -7.06 18.12
C ILE A 79 -1.76 -8.41 18.19
N ALA A 80 -3.01 -8.42 18.67
CA ALA A 80 -3.82 -9.63 18.75
C ALA A 80 -4.15 -10.23 17.37
N SER A 81 -4.23 -9.42 16.32
CA SER A 81 -4.53 -9.86 14.96
C SER A 81 -3.29 -10.31 14.16
N PHE A 82 -2.09 -9.98 14.62
CA PHE A 82 -0.84 -10.29 13.92
C PHE A 82 -0.60 -11.80 13.68
N PRO A 83 -0.96 -12.73 14.61
CA PRO A 83 -0.89 -14.15 14.32
C PRO A 83 -1.74 -14.57 13.11
N THR A 84 -2.94 -14.02 12.93
CA THR A 84 -3.78 -14.27 11.74
C THR A 84 -3.10 -13.80 10.47
N PHE A 85 -2.52 -12.60 10.47
CA PHE A 85 -1.70 -12.07 9.38
C PHE A 85 -0.55 -13.03 9.02
N MET A 86 0.22 -13.47 10.02
CA MET A 86 1.36 -14.37 9.81
C MET A 86 0.95 -15.76 9.33
N ASN A 87 -0.22 -16.27 9.75
CA ASN A 87 -0.72 -17.57 9.30
C ASN A 87 -1.04 -17.55 7.79
N VAL A 88 -1.58 -16.45 7.26
CA VAL A 88 -1.78 -16.30 5.82
C VAL A 88 -0.43 -16.36 5.09
N LEU A 89 0.58 -15.60 5.54
CA LEU A 89 1.90 -15.60 4.91
C LEU A 89 2.61 -16.96 4.98
N ARG A 90 2.44 -17.71 6.08
CA ARG A 90 2.97 -19.08 6.20
C ARG A 90 2.28 -20.07 5.28
N GLY A 91 1.01 -19.80 4.95
CA GLY A 91 0.21 -20.60 4.02
C GLY A 91 0.56 -20.42 2.56
N LEU A 92 1.39 -19.41 2.22
CA LEU A 92 1.77 -19.16 0.83
C LEU A 92 2.57 -20.33 0.23
N PRO A 93 2.48 -20.56 -1.08
CA PRO A 93 3.34 -21.51 -1.78
C PRO A 93 4.82 -21.25 -1.48
N GLY A 94 5.53 -22.25 -0.95
CA GLY A 94 6.92 -22.13 -0.50
C GLY A 94 7.09 -21.65 0.95
N GLY A 95 6.00 -21.51 1.72
CA GLY A 95 6.03 -21.16 3.14
C GLY A 95 6.26 -19.68 3.43
N LEU A 96 6.76 -19.37 4.62
CA LEU A 96 7.00 -18.00 5.05
C LEU A 96 8.03 -17.30 4.15
N PRO A 97 7.75 -16.08 3.68
CA PRO A 97 8.72 -15.24 2.98
C PRO A 97 9.96 -14.92 3.82
N ASN A 98 11.02 -14.45 3.18
CA ASN A 98 12.18 -13.86 3.85
C ASN A 98 11.81 -12.44 4.30
N LEU A 99 11.64 -12.24 5.59
CA LEU A 99 11.00 -11.07 6.17
C LEU A 99 11.97 -10.07 6.76
N HIS A 100 11.73 -8.78 6.45
CA HIS A 100 12.04 -7.67 7.34
C HIS A 100 10.74 -7.10 7.89
N VAL A 101 10.62 -6.93 9.22
CA VAL A 101 9.42 -6.36 9.84
C VAL A 101 9.81 -5.18 10.71
N ALA A 102 9.29 -4.01 10.40
CA ALA A 102 9.58 -2.78 11.13
C ALA A 102 8.30 -2.11 11.64
N VAL A 103 8.45 -1.38 12.73
CA VAL A 103 7.41 -0.54 13.31
C VAL A 103 7.97 0.87 13.52
N ILE A 104 7.21 1.88 13.13
CA ILE A 104 7.45 3.29 13.45
C ILE A 104 6.20 3.91 14.06
N SER A 105 6.37 4.99 14.82
CA SER A 105 5.25 5.82 15.26
C SER A 105 4.88 6.88 14.22
N SER A 106 3.70 7.48 14.38
CA SER A 106 3.29 8.69 13.66
C SER A 106 3.88 9.98 14.23
N ASP A 107 4.67 9.91 15.32
CA ASP A 107 5.15 11.07 16.07
C ASP A 107 6.41 11.70 15.44
N LEU A 108 6.24 12.86 14.78
CA LEU A 108 7.32 13.76 14.39
C LEU A 108 7.34 15.05 15.25
N GLY A 109 6.59 15.07 16.35
CA GLY A 109 6.45 16.25 17.19
C GLY A 109 5.58 17.34 16.57
N ALA A 110 5.83 18.58 16.93
CA ALA A 110 5.08 19.75 16.46
C ALA A 110 6.03 20.80 15.83
N GLY A 111 6.79 20.40 14.83
CA GLY A 111 7.74 21.28 14.16
C GLY A 111 8.82 21.81 15.10
N ALA A 112 8.93 23.14 15.23
CA ALA A 112 9.92 23.82 16.07
C ALA A 112 9.55 23.82 17.57
N TYR A 113 8.36 23.35 17.95
CA TYR A 113 7.83 23.42 19.31
C TYR A 113 8.06 22.10 20.07
N ASP A 114 8.18 22.18 21.38
CA ASP A 114 8.41 21.03 22.24
C ASP A 114 7.33 20.88 23.33
N SER A 115 7.51 19.94 24.26
CA SER A 115 6.52 19.64 25.30
C SER A 115 6.29 20.78 26.30
N ALA A 116 7.15 21.81 26.32
CA ALA A 116 6.92 23.00 27.12
C ALA A 116 5.90 23.93 26.43
N ASP A 117 5.85 23.90 25.12
CA ASP A 117 4.93 24.69 24.29
C ASP A 117 3.62 23.95 24.04
N ILE A 118 3.72 22.66 23.69
CA ILE A 118 2.59 21.78 23.36
C ILE A 118 2.74 20.47 24.13
N PRO A 119 1.96 20.27 25.19
CA PRO A 119 2.05 19.05 26.01
C PRO A 119 1.94 17.77 25.19
N GLY A 120 2.84 16.81 25.44
CA GLY A 120 2.92 15.53 24.72
C GLY A 120 3.75 15.57 23.44
N CYS A 121 4.02 16.75 22.86
CA CYS A 121 4.83 16.87 21.64
C CYS A 121 6.30 17.13 21.97
N ARG A 122 7.16 16.17 21.68
CA ARG A 122 8.62 16.32 21.79
C ARG A 122 9.17 16.95 20.52
N HIS A 123 10.22 17.75 20.63
CA HIS A 123 10.88 18.31 19.46
C HIS A 123 11.33 17.18 18.50
N HIS A 124 10.86 17.21 17.29
CA HIS A 124 11.05 16.18 16.24
C HIS A 124 10.51 14.78 16.55
N GLY A 125 9.82 14.57 17.69
CA GLY A 125 9.21 13.29 18.02
C GLY A 125 10.17 12.10 17.92
N ASP A 126 9.74 11.04 17.27
CA ASP A 126 10.50 9.81 17.06
C ASP A 126 11.32 9.79 15.75
N GLN A 127 11.25 10.84 14.95
CA GLN A 127 12.05 11.04 13.72
C GLN A 127 11.94 9.90 12.68
N GLY A 128 10.86 9.14 12.68
CA GLY A 128 10.69 7.98 11.80
C GLY A 128 11.66 6.83 12.08
N ILE A 129 12.31 6.80 13.26
CA ILE A 129 13.23 5.73 13.65
C ILE A 129 12.42 4.47 13.96
N MET A 130 12.82 3.35 13.37
CA MET A 130 12.20 2.05 13.59
C MET A 130 12.46 1.56 15.03
N GLN A 131 11.50 0.81 15.57
CA GLN A 131 11.55 0.34 16.95
C GLN A 131 12.41 -0.91 17.09
N ASN A 132 13.33 -0.93 18.04
CA ASN A 132 14.18 -2.09 18.30
C ASN A 132 13.99 -2.68 19.71
N ALA A 133 13.17 -2.05 20.53
CA ALA A 133 12.94 -2.43 21.91
C ALA A 133 11.52 -2.06 22.35
N PRO A 134 10.96 -2.75 23.36
CA PRO A 134 9.66 -2.42 23.91
C PRO A 134 9.65 -1.04 24.56
N ARG A 135 8.52 -0.31 24.39
CA ARG A 135 8.26 0.95 25.07
C ARG A 135 7.35 0.73 26.27
N GLY A 136 7.86 1.03 27.48
CA GLY A 136 7.04 1.06 28.69
C GLY A 136 6.45 -0.27 29.14
N LYS A 137 6.80 -1.39 28.51
CA LYS A 137 6.36 -2.75 28.87
C LYS A 137 7.55 -3.66 29.07
N THR A 138 7.42 -4.60 30.03
CA THR A 138 8.35 -5.70 30.15
C THR A 138 7.97 -6.76 29.13
N CYS A 139 8.80 -6.95 28.11
CA CYS A 139 8.64 -8.01 27.14
C CYS A 139 9.60 -9.15 27.42
N SER A 140 9.15 -10.38 27.19
CA SER A 140 9.96 -11.59 27.38
C SER A 140 11.12 -11.71 26.39
N THR A 141 10.99 -11.07 25.23
CA THR A 141 11.95 -11.16 24.13
C THR A 141 13.08 -10.13 24.18
N GLY A 142 12.92 -9.04 24.96
CA GLY A 142 13.93 -7.99 25.04
C GLY A 142 14.07 -7.16 23.75
N SER A 143 15.23 -6.54 23.56
CA SER A 143 15.59 -5.79 22.35
C SER A 143 16.03 -6.73 21.23
N LEU A 144 15.94 -6.25 19.98
CA LEU A 144 16.47 -6.98 18.83
C LEU A 144 18.00 -7.12 18.94
N ASN A 145 18.50 -8.28 18.50
CA ASN A 145 19.93 -8.56 18.50
C ASN A 145 20.67 -7.77 17.42
N GLY A 146 21.97 -7.51 17.63
CA GLY A 146 22.84 -6.91 16.61
C GLY A 146 22.64 -5.42 16.37
N GLY A 147 21.84 -4.73 17.21
CA GLY A 147 21.59 -3.28 17.08
C GLY A 147 20.72 -2.90 15.88
N GLN A 148 20.08 -3.86 15.21
CA GLN A 148 19.10 -3.59 14.17
C GLN A 148 17.81 -3.05 14.75
N HIS A 149 17.12 -2.18 13.97
CA HIS A 149 15.87 -1.55 14.36
C HIS A 149 14.66 -2.15 13.63
N PHE A 150 14.80 -3.32 13.06
CA PHE A 150 13.73 -4.10 12.44
C PHE A 150 13.98 -5.59 12.63
N ILE A 151 12.94 -6.38 12.64
CA ILE A 151 13.01 -7.83 12.73
C ILE A 151 13.53 -8.39 11.41
N VAL A 152 14.43 -9.37 11.47
CA VAL A 152 14.88 -10.18 10.34
C VAL A 152 14.48 -11.62 10.63
N ASP A 153 13.75 -12.25 9.71
CA ASP A 153 13.38 -13.68 9.77
C ASP A 153 13.38 -14.27 8.35
N GLY A 154 14.43 -14.96 7.97
CA GLY A 154 14.54 -15.60 6.66
C GLY A 154 15.97 -16.07 6.37
N ASP A 155 16.13 -16.90 5.35
CA ASP A 155 17.40 -17.48 4.89
C ASP A 155 18.26 -18.11 5.99
N GLY A 156 17.58 -18.65 7.02
CA GLY A 156 18.24 -19.22 8.20
C GLY A 156 18.76 -18.18 9.19
N GLN A 157 18.50 -16.90 8.96
CA GLN A 157 18.90 -15.82 9.85
C GLN A 157 17.71 -15.32 10.68
N ARG A 158 17.99 -14.98 11.94
CA ARG A 158 17.01 -14.42 12.85
C ARG A 158 17.72 -13.53 13.87
N ASN A 159 17.23 -12.30 14.07
CA ASN A 159 17.82 -11.34 14.98
C ASN A 159 17.05 -11.16 16.29
N TYR A 160 16.20 -12.09 16.65
CA TYR A 160 15.38 -12.05 17.87
C TYR A 160 15.31 -13.42 18.56
N ALA A 161 14.90 -13.43 19.83
CA ALA A 161 14.64 -14.64 20.62
C ALA A 161 13.13 -14.89 20.75
N GLY A 162 12.73 -16.15 20.88
CA GLY A 162 11.30 -16.52 21.01
C GLY A 162 10.57 -16.61 19.65
N THR A 163 9.32 -16.14 19.62
CA THR A 163 8.49 -16.15 18.40
C THR A 163 8.52 -14.81 17.69
N LEU A 164 8.23 -14.81 16.40
CA LEU A 164 8.07 -13.58 15.61
C LEU A 164 6.92 -12.74 16.16
N GLU A 165 5.81 -13.38 16.51
CA GLU A 165 4.62 -12.73 17.04
C GLU A 165 4.87 -12.05 18.38
N ASP A 166 5.57 -12.70 19.32
CA ASP A 166 5.93 -12.08 20.59
C ASP A 166 6.89 -10.91 20.40
N THR A 167 7.83 -11.03 19.47
CA THR A 167 8.76 -9.97 19.15
C THR A 167 8.06 -8.77 18.51
N PHE A 168 7.16 -9.01 17.55
CA PHE A 168 6.33 -7.97 16.97
C PHE A 168 5.46 -7.27 18.03
N ALA A 169 4.81 -8.06 18.90
CA ALA A 169 3.98 -7.53 19.97
C ALA A 169 4.76 -6.57 20.89
N CYS A 170 6.05 -6.84 21.09
CA CYS A 170 6.91 -5.98 21.90
C CYS A 170 7.24 -4.65 21.23
N ILE A 171 7.61 -4.65 19.95
CA ILE A 171 7.99 -3.43 19.23
C ILE A 171 6.78 -2.64 18.74
N ALA A 172 5.61 -3.28 18.57
CA ALA A 172 4.37 -2.64 18.15
C ALA A 172 3.58 -1.98 19.29
N ALA A 173 3.90 -2.30 20.53
CA ALA A 173 3.30 -1.65 21.71
C ALA A 173 3.99 -0.31 21.99
N LEU A 174 3.67 0.70 21.19
CA LEU A 174 4.29 2.03 21.22
C LEU A 174 3.85 2.85 22.44
N GLY A 175 2.74 2.47 23.09
CA GLY A 175 2.10 3.26 24.13
C GLY A 175 1.22 4.39 23.57
N ASP A 176 0.87 5.33 24.43
CA ASP A 176 -0.12 6.37 24.21
C ASP A 176 0.37 7.77 24.63
N GLN A 177 1.70 7.99 24.54
CA GLN A 177 2.33 9.23 24.99
C GLN A 177 2.93 10.02 23.81
N GLY A 178 2.46 9.78 22.59
CA GLY A 178 2.85 10.52 21.39
C GLY A 178 2.26 11.91 21.33
N CYS A 179 2.73 12.70 20.39
CA CYS A 179 2.17 14.00 20.05
C CYS A 179 0.77 13.83 19.49
N GLY A 180 -0.19 14.66 19.87
CA GLY A 180 -1.55 14.66 19.34
C GLY A 180 -1.69 15.39 17.97
N PHE A 181 -0.57 15.56 17.28
CA PHE A 181 -0.52 15.90 15.85
C PHE A 181 0.14 14.73 15.14
N GLU A 182 -0.68 13.87 14.56
CA GLU A 182 -0.24 12.61 13.97
C GLU A 182 0.35 12.84 12.58
N HIS A 183 1.61 12.47 12.38
CA HIS A 183 2.34 12.64 11.12
C HIS A 183 2.55 11.29 10.41
N GLN A 184 1.49 10.58 10.08
CA GLN A 184 1.59 9.26 9.45
C GLN A 184 2.38 9.31 8.14
N LEU A 185 2.04 10.26 7.26
CA LEU A 185 2.67 10.42 5.96
C LEU A 185 4.12 10.93 6.08
N GLY A 186 4.35 11.89 6.97
CA GLY A 186 5.68 12.45 7.20
C GLY A 186 6.64 11.43 7.83
N SER A 187 6.17 10.70 8.86
CA SER A 187 6.94 9.63 9.51
C SER A 187 7.33 8.54 8.53
N LEU A 188 6.39 8.15 7.66
CA LEU A 188 6.62 7.16 6.62
C LEU A 188 7.70 7.60 5.62
N LEU A 189 7.60 8.82 5.09
CA LEU A 189 8.62 9.37 4.19
C LEU A 189 9.99 9.46 4.87
N ARG A 190 10.03 9.93 6.11
CA ARG A 190 11.27 10.05 6.88
C ARG A 190 11.91 8.69 7.14
N ALA A 191 11.10 7.70 7.56
CA ALA A 191 11.59 6.35 7.86
C ALA A 191 12.24 5.65 6.65
N LEU A 192 11.70 5.90 5.45
CA LEU A 192 12.17 5.30 4.20
C LEU A 192 13.15 6.18 3.41
N GLY A 193 13.48 7.37 3.92
CA GLY A 193 14.39 8.31 3.26
C GLY A 193 13.83 8.94 1.99
N ALA A 194 12.50 9.04 1.90
CA ALA A 194 11.77 9.61 0.78
C ALA A 194 11.33 11.07 1.01
N ASP A 195 11.75 11.67 2.12
CA ASP A 195 11.44 13.04 2.53
C ASP A 195 12.38 14.11 1.93
N GLY A 196 13.37 13.69 1.13
CA GLY A 196 14.36 14.59 0.53
C GLY A 196 15.52 14.98 1.45
N ASN A 197 15.60 14.45 2.68
CA ASN A 197 16.61 14.81 3.68
C ASN A 197 17.87 13.91 3.66
N GLY A 198 18.24 13.37 2.49
CA GLY A 198 19.51 12.64 2.32
C GLY A 198 19.51 11.16 2.73
N GLY A 199 18.33 10.56 2.79
CA GLY A 199 18.14 9.14 3.07
C GLY A 199 17.44 8.86 4.43
N PRO A 200 17.17 7.58 4.73
CA PRO A 200 16.52 7.21 5.98
C PRO A 200 17.42 7.49 7.20
N PRO A 201 16.88 7.47 8.43
CA PRO A 201 17.69 7.44 9.64
C PRO A 201 18.72 6.31 9.58
N PRO A 202 19.94 6.48 10.13
CA PRO A 202 20.97 5.44 10.11
C PRO A 202 20.51 4.11 10.73
N GLU A 203 19.63 4.16 11.71
CA GLU A 203 19.03 3.02 12.40
C GLU A 203 18.16 2.16 11.47
N ASN A 204 17.63 2.77 10.41
CA ASN A 204 16.73 2.12 9.45
C ASN A 204 17.49 1.54 8.23
N TYR A 205 18.80 1.75 8.15
CA TYR A 205 19.56 1.26 6.99
C TYR A 205 19.45 -0.25 6.83
N GLY A 206 19.20 -0.68 5.59
CA GLY A 206 19.07 -2.08 5.21
C GLY A 206 17.66 -2.66 5.39
N PHE A 207 16.71 -1.88 5.92
CA PHE A 207 15.31 -2.33 6.01
C PHE A 207 14.68 -2.51 4.62
N ASN A 208 14.65 -1.44 3.82
CA ASN A 208 14.04 -1.45 2.49
C ASN A 208 15.01 -2.06 1.48
N ARG A 209 14.89 -3.36 1.21
CA ARG A 209 15.71 -4.10 0.26
C ARG A 209 15.30 -3.75 -1.18
N PRO A 210 16.23 -3.49 -2.11
CA PRO A 210 15.90 -3.05 -3.48
C PRO A 210 14.93 -3.96 -4.22
N ASP A 211 15.10 -5.28 -4.04
CA ASP A 211 14.36 -6.29 -4.78
C ASP A 211 13.18 -6.87 -3.99
N ALA A 212 12.97 -6.47 -2.73
CA ALA A 212 11.87 -6.96 -1.91
C ALA A 212 10.55 -6.25 -2.22
N VAL A 213 9.43 -6.94 -2.08
CA VAL A 213 8.11 -6.32 -2.00
C VAL A 213 8.05 -5.47 -0.74
N LEU A 214 7.70 -4.20 -0.86
CA LEU A 214 7.50 -3.30 0.27
C LEU A 214 6.00 -3.20 0.59
N ALA A 215 5.58 -3.77 1.71
CA ALA A 215 4.21 -3.66 2.18
C ALA A 215 4.15 -2.73 3.41
N ILE A 216 3.41 -1.64 3.26
CA ILE A 216 3.23 -0.61 4.27
C ILE A 216 1.83 -0.75 4.85
N THR A 217 1.70 -0.74 6.17
CA THR A 217 0.41 -0.71 6.87
C THR A 217 0.37 0.46 7.83
N ILE A 218 -0.58 1.37 7.65
CA ILE A 218 -0.84 2.51 8.53
C ILE A 218 -2.01 2.13 9.45
N LEU A 219 -1.83 2.27 10.76
CA LEU A 219 -2.89 2.13 11.77
C LEU A 219 -3.03 3.45 12.51
N THR A 220 -4.19 4.09 12.40
CA THR A 220 -4.47 5.37 13.06
C THR A 220 -5.96 5.57 13.28
N ASN A 221 -6.35 6.23 14.35
CA ASN A 221 -7.73 6.64 14.58
C ASN A 221 -7.98 8.14 14.33
N GLU A 222 -6.97 8.89 13.96
CA GLU A 222 -7.09 10.28 13.50
C GLU A 222 -6.50 10.44 12.09
N ASP A 223 -6.85 11.53 11.40
CA ASP A 223 -6.31 11.76 10.06
C ASP A 223 -4.93 12.42 10.12
N ASP A 224 -4.20 12.36 9.01
CA ASP A 224 -2.83 12.83 8.89
C ASP A 224 -2.70 14.35 9.06
N CYS A 225 -1.75 14.77 9.86
CA CYS A 225 -1.35 16.15 10.12
C CYS A 225 0.08 16.47 9.65
N SER A 226 0.64 15.69 8.76
CA SER A 226 2.01 15.86 8.27
C SER A 226 2.20 17.22 7.61
N ALA A 227 2.98 18.08 8.25
CA ALA A 227 3.33 19.41 7.77
C ALA A 227 4.82 19.46 7.36
N PRO A 228 5.21 20.36 6.46
CA PRO A 228 6.62 20.66 6.23
C PRO A 228 7.33 21.06 7.53
N VAL A 229 8.62 20.75 7.64
CA VAL A 229 9.43 21.00 8.87
C VAL A 229 9.37 22.47 9.29
N GLU A 230 9.36 23.38 8.34
CA GLU A 230 9.30 24.84 8.59
C GLU A 230 7.86 25.36 8.79
N SER A 231 6.87 24.48 8.94
CA SER A 231 5.48 24.90 9.09
C SER A 231 5.24 25.62 10.40
N THR A 232 4.51 26.72 10.34
CA THR A 232 4.00 27.44 11.51
C THR A 232 2.63 26.93 11.97
N LEU A 233 2.11 25.87 11.38
CA LEU A 233 0.78 25.34 11.69
C LEU A 233 0.58 25.04 13.17
N PHE A 234 1.66 24.65 13.84
CA PHE A 234 1.64 24.25 15.26
C PHE A 234 1.97 25.38 16.23
N ASP A 235 2.01 26.65 15.76
CA ASP A 235 2.34 27.79 16.59
C ASP A 235 1.40 27.88 17.82
N PRO A 236 1.96 27.73 19.05
CA PRO A 236 1.19 27.75 20.30
C PRO A 236 0.75 29.16 20.71
N SER A 237 1.25 30.22 20.07
CA SER A 237 0.80 31.60 20.30
C SER A 237 -0.63 31.83 19.83
N SER A 238 -1.12 31.03 18.86
CA SER A 238 -2.52 31.03 18.41
C SER A 238 -3.33 30.11 19.34
N ARG A 239 -4.01 30.71 20.32
CA ARG A 239 -4.62 29.99 21.45
C ARG A 239 -6.16 29.94 21.37
N TYR A 240 -6.78 30.94 20.74
CA TYR A 240 -8.21 31.15 20.74
C TYR A 240 -8.81 30.87 19.35
N VAL A 241 -10.11 30.61 19.30
CA VAL A 241 -10.85 30.41 18.03
C VAL A 241 -10.69 31.61 17.09
N ALA A 242 -10.62 32.83 17.63
CA ALA A 242 -10.45 34.04 16.85
C ALA A 242 -9.03 34.28 16.33
N ASP A 243 -8.04 33.55 16.82
CA ASP A 243 -6.64 33.71 16.37
C ASP A 243 -6.46 33.16 14.93
N PRO A 244 -5.42 33.60 14.22
CA PRO A 244 -5.22 33.24 12.80
C PRO A 244 -5.26 31.73 12.51
N LEU A 245 -4.61 30.92 13.37
CA LEU A 245 -4.57 29.46 13.22
C LEU A 245 -5.67 28.75 14.04
N GLY A 246 -6.47 29.48 14.83
CA GLY A 246 -7.37 28.89 15.80
C GLY A 246 -6.65 28.28 17.01
N PRO A 247 -7.37 27.57 17.89
CA PRO A 247 -6.79 26.98 19.09
C PRO A 247 -5.83 25.84 18.75
N VAL A 248 -4.86 25.59 19.64
CA VAL A 248 -3.95 24.44 19.52
C VAL A 248 -4.72 23.17 19.82
N SER A 249 -5.24 22.54 18.80
CA SER A 249 -5.99 21.28 18.84
C SER A 249 -5.82 20.49 17.54
N SER A 250 -6.13 19.20 17.55
CA SER A 250 -6.12 18.34 16.34
C SER A 250 -7.03 18.86 15.23
N PHE A 251 -8.04 19.69 15.56
CA PHE A 251 -8.90 20.32 14.55
C PHE A 251 -8.12 21.17 13.53
N ARG A 252 -6.94 21.72 13.88
CA ARG A 252 -6.08 22.41 12.90
C ARG A 252 -5.73 21.50 11.73
N CYS A 253 -5.48 20.22 11.98
CA CYS A 253 -5.16 19.24 10.94
C CYS A 253 -6.34 19.06 9.97
N ASN A 254 -7.57 19.08 10.49
CA ASN A 254 -8.77 18.99 9.67
C ASN A 254 -9.03 20.30 8.91
N GLU A 255 -8.94 21.46 9.58
CA GLU A 255 -9.18 22.78 8.95
C GLU A 255 -8.18 23.10 7.84
N TYR A 256 -6.91 22.73 8.05
CA TYR A 256 -5.85 23.03 7.10
C TYR A 256 -5.51 21.86 6.17
N GLY A 257 -5.99 20.66 6.48
CA GLY A 257 -5.78 19.46 5.69
C GLY A 257 -6.93 19.07 4.76
N HIS A 258 -8.13 19.64 4.97
CA HIS A 258 -9.32 19.24 4.21
C HIS A 258 -10.00 20.39 3.47
N LEU A 259 -10.58 20.06 2.31
CA LEU A 259 -11.53 20.88 1.56
C LEU A 259 -12.85 20.13 1.43
N CYS A 260 -13.90 20.66 2.04
CA CYS A 260 -15.23 20.08 2.01
C CYS A 260 -16.15 20.96 1.16
N GLY A 261 -16.55 20.47 0.00
CA GLY A 261 -17.26 21.29 -0.99
C GLY A 261 -16.46 22.48 -1.48
N GLY A 262 -15.12 22.40 -1.48
CA GLY A 262 -14.22 23.46 -1.90
C GLY A 262 -13.93 24.53 -0.82
N GLN A 263 -14.39 24.31 0.42
CA GLN A 263 -14.18 25.19 1.56
C GLN A 263 -13.50 24.42 2.70
N LYS A 264 -12.73 25.11 3.54
CA LYS A 264 -12.21 24.53 4.78
C LYS A 264 -13.36 24.19 5.73
N PRO A 265 -13.23 23.13 6.56
CA PRO A 265 -14.18 22.90 7.65
C PRO A 265 -14.34 24.16 8.52
N PRO A 266 -15.58 24.55 8.87
CA PRO A 266 -15.81 25.79 9.60
C PRO A 266 -15.32 25.68 11.04
N ARG A 267 -14.59 26.68 11.51
CA ARG A 267 -14.06 26.77 12.87
C ARG A 267 -15.11 27.24 13.90
N ASN A 268 -16.13 27.94 13.44
CA ASN A 268 -17.05 28.70 14.30
C ASN A 268 -18.53 28.32 14.10
N ALA A 269 -18.80 27.19 13.49
CA ALA A 269 -20.14 26.69 13.27
C ALA A 269 -20.17 25.17 13.22
N ASP A 270 -21.25 24.57 13.69
CA ASP A 270 -21.56 23.16 13.41
C ASP A 270 -21.77 22.98 11.90
N ALA A 271 -21.28 21.85 11.36
CA ALA A 271 -21.45 21.53 9.96
C ALA A 271 -21.50 20.01 9.72
N GLU A 272 -22.31 19.59 8.75
CA GLU A 272 -22.37 18.21 8.25
C GLU A 272 -21.77 18.19 6.84
N LEU A 273 -20.59 17.58 6.69
CA LEU A 273 -19.74 17.70 5.51
C LEU A 273 -19.48 16.35 4.84
N SER A 274 -20.22 15.30 5.23
CA SER A 274 -20.05 13.94 4.75
C SER A 274 -20.11 13.84 3.22
N GLY A 275 -19.14 13.11 2.63
CA GLY A 275 -19.08 12.88 1.19
C GLY A 275 -18.59 14.06 0.35
N MET A 276 -18.16 15.16 0.99
CA MET A 276 -17.74 16.38 0.30
C MET A 276 -16.25 16.71 0.53
N CYS A 277 -15.55 15.96 1.39
CA CYS A 277 -14.21 16.31 1.83
C CYS A 277 -13.14 15.58 1.02
N THR A 278 -12.10 16.32 0.66
CA THR A 278 -10.86 15.85 0.03
C THR A 278 -9.65 16.46 0.75
N SER A 279 -8.46 15.93 0.49
CA SER A 279 -7.23 16.55 1.01
C SER A 279 -6.98 17.93 0.38
N VAL A 280 -6.34 18.81 1.16
CA VAL A 280 -5.80 20.08 0.66
C VAL A 280 -4.45 19.80 0.01
N GLU A 281 -4.27 20.28 -1.22
CA GLU A 281 -3.03 20.10 -1.99
C GLU A 281 -2.27 21.42 -2.19
N ASP A 282 -2.44 22.40 -1.28
CA ASP A 282 -1.80 23.74 -1.36
C ASP A 282 -0.38 23.77 -0.75
N GLY A 283 0.01 22.71 -0.03
CA GLY A 283 1.32 22.60 0.63
C GLY A 283 1.33 23.08 2.09
N THR A 284 0.19 23.44 2.67
CA THR A 284 0.08 23.70 4.12
C THR A 284 0.39 22.43 4.91
N LEU A 285 -0.17 21.29 4.49
CA LEU A 285 0.29 19.95 4.85
C LEU A 285 1.00 19.31 3.65
N LEU A 286 1.71 18.22 3.86
CA LEU A 286 2.31 17.45 2.78
C LEU A 286 1.21 17.04 1.78
N ARG A 287 1.46 17.23 0.49
CA ARG A 287 0.51 16.86 -0.55
C ARG A 287 0.43 15.34 -0.65
N VAL A 288 -0.76 14.79 -0.56
CA VAL A 288 -0.98 13.34 -0.66
C VAL A 288 -0.46 12.78 -1.99
N ALA A 289 -0.65 13.52 -3.08
CA ALA A 289 -0.15 13.13 -4.39
C ALA A 289 1.39 13.04 -4.45
N ASP A 290 2.11 13.97 -3.81
CA ASP A 290 3.57 13.96 -3.76
C ASP A 290 4.08 12.81 -2.88
N VAL A 291 3.43 12.54 -1.76
CA VAL A 291 3.73 11.39 -0.89
C VAL A 291 3.55 10.07 -1.65
N ALA A 292 2.41 9.88 -2.32
CA ALA A 292 2.16 8.69 -3.13
C ALA A 292 3.22 8.49 -4.22
N LYS A 293 3.60 9.58 -4.90
CA LYS A 293 4.67 9.57 -5.91
C LYS A 293 6.02 9.17 -5.32
N ALA A 294 6.39 9.74 -4.16
CA ALA A 294 7.65 9.44 -3.50
C ALA A 294 7.74 7.97 -3.06
N LEU A 295 6.66 7.44 -2.47
CA LEU A 295 6.60 6.04 -2.05
C LEU A 295 6.69 5.06 -3.23
N LYS A 296 5.96 5.33 -4.32
CA LYS A 296 6.05 4.51 -5.55
C LYS A 296 7.44 4.51 -6.16
N ALA A 297 8.20 5.59 -6.01
CA ALA A 297 9.56 5.71 -6.50
C ALA A 297 10.60 4.90 -5.70
N LEU A 298 10.24 4.38 -4.53
CA LEU A 298 11.14 3.55 -3.70
C LEU A 298 11.51 2.21 -4.34
N LYS A 299 10.69 1.72 -5.27
CA LYS A 299 10.91 0.50 -6.03
C LYS A 299 10.92 0.84 -7.53
N PRO A 300 12.03 1.36 -8.06
CA PRO A 300 12.12 1.73 -9.47
C PRO A 300 12.10 0.47 -10.34
N GLY A 301 11.09 0.33 -11.17
CA GLY A 301 10.96 -0.75 -12.16
C GLY A 301 9.71 -1.61 -12.02
N ALA A 302 9.09 -1.69 -10.83
CA ALA A 302 7.81 -2.34 -10.68
C ALA A 302 6.93 -1.51 -9.72
N LEU A 303 5.99 -0.74 -10.27
CA LEU A 303 4.94 -0.04 -9.50
C LEU A 303 4.14 -1.01 -8.61
N GLU A 304 4.27 -2.31 -8.87
CA GLU A 304 3.58 -3.39 -8.19
C GLU A 304 4.29 -3.85 -6.91
N ASP A 305 5.55 -3.45 -6.68
CA ASP A 305 6.33 -3.88 -5.52
C ASP A 305 6.13 -3.02 -4.27
N VAL A 306 5.27 -1.99 -4.34
CA VAL A 306 4.85 -1.20 -3.19
C VAL A 306 3.36 -1.37 -2.96
N LEU A 307 3.01 -1.98 -1.83
CA LEU A 307 1.63 -2.15 -1.36
C LEU A 307 1.39 -1.20 -0.19
N LEU A 308 0.25 -0.52 -0.20
CA LEU A 308 -0.14 0.37 0.88
C LEU A 308 -1.49 -0.05 1.46
N SER A 309 -1.50 -0.34 2.74
CA SER A 309 -2.71 -0.65 3.50
C SER A 309 -2.94 0.39 4.58
N VAL A 310 -4.18 0.80 4.74
CA VAL A 310 -4.60 1.77 5.76
C VAL A 310 -5.73 1.15 6.57
N ILE A 311 -5.55 1.12 7.89
CA ILE A 311 -6.57 0.76 8.88
C ILE A 311 -6.88 2.03 9.67
N ALA A 312 -7.99 2.71 9.31
CA ALA A 312 -8.33 4.01 9.87
C ALA A 312 -9.85 4.22 9.97
N GLY A 313 -10.26 5.38 10.46
CA GLY A 313 -11.66 5.77 10.47
C GLY A 313 -12.22 5.91 9.05
N PRO A 314 -13.46 5.45 8.78
CA PRO A 314 -14.13 5.73 7.52
C PRO A 314 -14.16 7.24 7.25
N PRO A 315 -14.08 7.70 5.97
CA PRO A 315 -14.11 9.12 5.65
C PRO A 315 -15.46 9.79 5.93
N ASN A 316 -16.48 8.99 6.28
CA ASN A 316 -17.84 9.43 6.58
C ASN A 316 -18.44 8.64 7.75
N PRO A 317 -19.33 9.27 8.58
CA PRO A 317 -19.73 10.68 8.51
C PRO A 317 -18.56 11.65 8.82
N TYR A 318 -18.66 12.88 8.32
CA TYR A 318 -17.74 13.97 8.64
C TYR A 318 -18.54 15.16 9.15
N ASN A 319 -18.49 15.42 10.46
CA ASN A 319 -19.25 16.50 11.09
C ASN A 319 -18.33 17.34 11.96
N VAL A 320 -18.48 18.65 11.86
CA VAL A 320 -17.88 19.60 12.80
C VAL A 320 -18.91 19.90 13.89
N ARG A 321 -18.48 19.87 15.15
CA ARG A 321 -19.27 20.27 16.31
C ARG A 321 -18.52 21.29 17.15
N LEU A 322 -19.26 22.22 17.69
CA LEU A 322 -18.72 23.18 18.64
C LEU A 322 -18.86 22.62 20.06
N THR A 323 -17.73 22.53 20.77
CA THR A 323 -17.61 21.98 22.11
C THR A 323 -17.10 23.04 23.11
N ALA A 324 -17.19 22.74 24.39
CA ALA A 324 -16.64 23.64 25.40
C ALA A 324 -15.12 23.79 25.21
N PRO A 325 -14.57 25.03 25.36
CA PRO A 325 -13.15 25.25 25.18
C PRO A 325 -12.34 24.52 26.26
N VAL A 326 -11.15 24.04 25.88
CA VAL A 326 -10.17 23.51 26.85
C VAL A 326 -9.57 24.64 27.70
N LEU A 327 -9.41 25.84 27.10
CA LEU A 327 -8.98 27.02 27.82
C LEU A 327 -10.18 27.74 28.41
N ALA A 328 -10.22 27.83 29.73
CA ALA A 328 -11.35 28.43 30.47
C ALA A 328 -11.55 29.94 30.21
N ASP A 329 -10.55 30.61 29.71
CA ASP A 329 -10.55 32.04 29.35
C ASP A 329 -10.94 32.32 27.88
N ASP A 330 -11.12 31.30 27.04
CA ASP A 330 -11.69 31.50 25.70
C ASP A 330 -13.22 31.64 25.81
N PRO A 331 -13.80 32.76 25.36
CA PRO A 331 -15.22 32.95 25.37
C PRO A 331 -15.96 32.14 24.28
N SER A 332 -15.21 31.55 23.33
CA SER A 332 -15.75 30.84 22.18
C SER A 332 -15.80 29.35 22.41
N LEU A 333 -16.80 28.67 21.84
CA LEU A 333 -16.78 27.21 21.72
C LEU A 333 -15.68 26.80 20.72
N TRP A 334 -15.04 25.67 21.00
CA TRP A 334 -13.99 25.13 20.15
C TRP A 334 -14.54 24.12 19.13
N PRO A 335 -14.05 24.16 17.89
CA PRO A 335 -14.38 23.17 16.89
C PRO A 335 -13.78 21.80 17.26
N SER A 336 -14.53 20.75 16.99
CA SER A 336 -14.15 19.35 17.12
C SER A 336 -14.74 18.57 15.95
N ILE A 337 -14.13 17.45 15.61
CA ILE A 337 -14.71 16.51 14.63
C ILE A 337 -15.44 15.41 15.40
N ASP A 338 -16.66 15.09 14.98
CA ASP A 338 -17.37 13.90 15.47
C ASP A 338 -16.68 12.64 14.96
N HIS A 339 -16.57 11.63 15.80
CA HIS A 339 -16.03 10.34 15.38
C HIS A 339 -16.84 9.74 14.22
N SER A 340 -16.17 9.32 13.17
CA SER A 340 -16.82 8.68 12.02
C SER A 340 -17.27 7.26 12.34
N CYS A 341 -16.67 6.62 13.32
CA CYS A 341 -17.11 5.33 13.84
C CYS A 341 -16.68 5.09 15.29
N THR A 342 -17.41 4.21 15.97
CA THR A 342 -17.12 3.77 17.34
C THR A 342 -17.32 2.27 17.43
N ALA A 343 -16.35 1.57 17.99
CA ALA A 343 -16.43 0.13 18.20
C ALA A 343 -17.16 -0.23 19.51
N ALA A 344 -17.49 -1.51 19.68
CA ALA A 344 -18.22 -1.99 20.86
C ALA A 344 -17.47 -1.79 22.20
N ASP A 345 -16.15 -1.72 22.15
CA ASP A 345 -15.27 -1.45 23.31
C ASP A 345 -15.04 0.05 23.56
N SER A 346 -15.82 0.90 22.90
CA SER A 346 -15.73 2.37 22.93
C SER A 346 -14.47 2.95 22.31
N SER A 347 -13.62 2.18 21.66
CA SER A 347 -12.59 2.74 20.79
C SER A 347 -13.25 3.42 19.59
N PHE A 348 -12.69 4.52 19.14
CA PHE A 348 -13.29 5.37 18.11
C PHE A 348 -12.26 5.79 17.07
N ALA A 349 -12.75 6.33 15.97
CA ALA A 349 -11.91 7.00 15.00
C ALA A 349 -12.61 8.17 14.34
N ASP A 350 -11.82 9.17 14.01
CA ASP A 350 -12.20 10.33 13.23
C ASP A 350 -12.15 10.04 11.72
N PRO A 351 -12.78 10.86 10.87
CA PRO A 351 -12.78 10.64 9.43
C PRO A 351 -11.37 10.71 8.82
N GLY A 352 -10.85 9.59 8.33
CA GLY A 352 -9.55 9.52 7.66
C GLY A 352 -9.66 9.88 6.17
N ILE A 353 -9.55 11.16 5.82
CA ILE A 353 -9.64 11.66 4.44
C ILE A 353 -8.30 11.48 3.74
N ARG A 354 -7.23 12.05 4.28
CA ARG A 354 -5.90 12.10 3.69
C ARG A 354 -5.27 10.71 3.59
N VAL A 355 -5.38 9.92 4.67
CA VAL A 355 -4.87 8.54 4.66
C VAL A 355 -5.66 7.63 3.72
N LYS A 356 -6.98 7.88 3.55
CA LYS A 356 -7.81 7.16 2.56
C LYS A 356 -7.41 7.53 1.13
N GLU A 357 -7.23 8.81 0.83
CA GLU A 357 -6.80 9.28 -0.48
C GLU A 357 -5.40 8.76 -0.83
N LEU A 358 -4.50 8.64 0.16
CA LEU A 358 -3.22 8.00 -0.05
C LEU A 358 -3.40 6.53 -0.48
N ALA A 359 -4.26 5.75 0.20
CA ALA A 359 -4.56 4.38 -0.21
C ALA A 359 -5.14 4.31 -1.63
N ASP A 360 -6.11 5.19 -1.94
CA ASP A 360 -6.74 5.26 -3.27
C ASP A 360 -5.74 5.59 -4.38
N ALA A 361 -4.73 6.41 -4.08
CA ALA A 361 -3.67 6.74 -5.03
C ALA A 361 -2.82 5.54 -5.45
N PHE A 362 -2.83 4.45 -4.69
CA PHE A 362 -2.16 3.19 -5.04
C PHE A 362 -3.01 2.28 -5.92
N GLY A 363 -4.30 2.61 -6.16
CA GLY A 363 -5.18 1.82 -7.01
C GLY A 363 -5.31 0.38 -6.55
N GLY A 364 -4.99 -0.61 -7.41
CA GLY A 364 -5.04 -2.04 -7.07
C GLY A 364 -4.05 -2.47 -5.97
N ASN A 365 -3.06 -1.64 -5.65
CA ASN A 365 -2.07 -1.87 -4.59
C ASN A 365 -2.43 -1.14 -3.29
N GLY A 366 -3.57 -0.45 -3.26
CA GLY A 366 -4.08 0.26 -2.11
C GLY A 366 -5.22 -0.49 -1.42
N VAL A 367 -5.15 -0.65 -0.11
CA VAL A 367 -6.20 -1.29 0.70
C VAL A 367 -6.62 -0.33 1.81
N PHE A 368 -7.92 -0.09 1.95
CA PHE A 368 -8.47 0.65 3.08
C PHE A 368 -9.41 -0.24 3.88
N GLN A 369 -9.24 -0.28 5.21
CA GLN A 369 -10.05 -1.03 6.14
C GLN A 369 -10.47 -0.15 7.31
N SER A 370 -11.70 -0.35 7.80
CA SER A 370 -12.16 0.38 8.99
C SER A 370 -11.49 -0.15 10.26
N ILE A 371 -11.03 0.78 11.11
CA ILE A 371 -10.44 0.49 12.42
C ILE A 371 -11.48 0.14 13.51
N CYS A 372 -12.75 0.46 13.28
CA CYS A 372 -13.82 0.35 14.28
C CYS A 372 -14.42 -1.06 14.41
N GLY A 373 -13.73 -2.08 13.97
CA GLY A 373 -14.11 -3.46 14.24
C GLY A 373 -13.94 -3.87 15.71
N SER A 374 -14.67 -4.89 16.16
CA SER A 374 -14.42 -5.54 17.45
C SER A 374 -13.05 -6.23 17.50
N SER A 375 -12.52 -6.59 16.33
CA SER A 375 -11.19 -7.18 16.10
C SER A 375 -10.65 -6.62 14.78
N LEU A 376 -9.31 -6.56 14.65
CA LEU A 376 -8.63 -6.23 13.39
C LEU A 376 -8.22 -7.48 12.59
N GLU A 377 -8.60 -8.69 13.04
CA GLU A 377 -8.30 -9.94 12.29
C GLU A 377 -8.80 -9.91 10.84
N PRO A 378 -10.03 -9.46 10.52
CA PRO A 378 -10.47 -9.41 9.13
C PRO A 378 -9.64 -8.44 8.28
N ALA A 379 -9.23 -7.30 8.85
CA ALA A 379 -8.37 -6.35 8.17
C ALA A 379 -6.96 -6.94 7.94
N SER A 380 -6.38 -7.54 8.97
CA SER A 380 -5.06 -8.19 8.92
C SER A 380 -5.04 -9.34 7.92
N GLN A 381 -6.08 -10.18 7.91
CA GLN A 381 -6.24 -11.26 6.93
C GLN A 381 -6.29 -10.70 5.50
N ARG A 382 -7.14 -9.69 5.25
CA ARG A 382 -7.28 -9.07 3.93
C ARG A 382 -5.97 -8.48 3.42
N ILE A 383 -5.21 -7.81 4.28
CA ILE A 383 -3.91 -7.23 3.94
C ILE A 383 -2.90 -8.34 3.61
N ALA A 384 -2.83 -9.39 4.41
CA ALA A 384 -1.94 -10.53 4.17
C ALA A 384 -2.27 -11.28 2.87
N GLU A 385 -3.55 -11.44 2.56
CA GLU A 385 -4.02 -12.03 1.29
C GLU A 385 -3.62 -11.17 0.08
N GLU A 386 -3.68 -9.83 0.22
CA GLU A 386 -3.25 -8.92 -0.85
C GLU A 386 -1.73 -9.01 -1.09
N ILE A 387 -0.94 -9.05 0.00
CA ILE A 387 0.50 -9.30 -0.08
C ILE A 387 0.76 -10.67 -0.71
N GLY A 388 0.04 -11.70 -0.28
CA GLY A 388 0.16 -13.07 -0.79
C GLY A 388 -0.03 -13.13 -2.31
N ARG A 389 -1.04 -12.45 -2.84
CA ARG A 389 -1.30 -12.39 -4.28
C ARG A 389 -0.12 -11.84 -5.08
N ARG A 390 0.69 -10.94 -4.50
CA ARG A 390 1.91 -10.41 -5.14
C ARG A 390 3.08 -11.37 -5.07
N MET A 391 3.06 -12.29 -4.13
CA MET A 391 4.10 -13.29 -3.92
C MET A 391 3.77 -14.66 -4.52
N GLU A 392 2.56 -14.80 -5.07
CA GLU A 392 2.14 -16.01 -5.76
C GLU A 392 2.74 -16.11 -7.15
N PRO A 393 2.98 -17.33 -7.64
CA PRO A 393 3.39 -17.53 -9.01
C PRO A 393 2.29 -17.04 -9.97
N THR A 394 2.70 -16.43 -11.08
CA THR A 394 1.76 -15.94 -12.09
C THR A 394 0.98 -17.08 -12.71
N CYS A 395 -0.33 -17.14 -12.44
CA CYS A 395 -1.24 -18.08 -13.06
C CYS A 395 -1.55 -17.67 -14.50
N LEU A 396 -1.49 -18.62 -15.41
CA LEU A 396 -1.90 -18.44 -16.80
C LEU A 396 -3.43 -18.60 -16.87
N THR A 397 -4.17 -17.53 -17.07
CA THR A 397 -5.63 -17.56 -17.25
C THR A 397 -6.01 -17.16 -18.67
N GLY A 398 -7.00 -17.85 -19.27
CA GLY A 398 -7.48 -17.52 -20.60
C GLY A 398 -6.53 -17.93 -21.74
N ILE A 399 -5.56 -18.81 -21.47
CA ILE A 399 -4.62 -19.34 -22.47
C ILE A 399 -5.00 -20.79 -22.76
N SER A 400 -5.00 -21.15 -24.04
CA SER A 400 -5.28 -22.50 -24.48
C SER A 400 -4.02 -23.36 -24.56
N ASP A 401 -4.16 -24.66 -24.35
CA ASP A 401 -3.09 -25.62 -24.62
C ASP A 401 -2.94 -25.77 -26.14
N ALA A 402 -1.79 -25.33 -26.66
CA ALA A 402 -1.49 -25.42 -28.10
C ALA A 402 -1.23 -26.84 -28.57
N GLN A 403 -0.96 -27.78 -27.66
CA GLN A 403 -0.65 -29.19 -27.96
C GLN A 403 -1.42 -30.16 -27.04
N PRO A 404 -2.76 -30.19 -27.07
CA PRO A 404 -3.57 -30.94 -26.10
C PRO A 404 -3.38 -32.47 -26.14
N GLY A 405 -2.68 -32.97 -27.16
CA GLY A 405 -2.30 -34.40 -27.28
C GLY A 405 -0.98 -34.76 -26.61
N THR A 406 -0.25 -33.77 -26.06
CA THR A 406 1.04 -33.96 -25.42
C THR A 406 0.87 -33.82 -23.89
N PRO A 407 1.47 -34.70 -23.05
CA PRO A 407 1.36 -34.55 -21.59
C PRO A 407 1.90 -33.19 -21.10
N GLY A 408 1.12 -32.51 -20.25
CA GLY A 408 1.39 -31.19 -19.68
C GLY A 408 0.72 -30.06 -20.46
N PHE A 409 0.55 -28.91 -19.82
CA PHE A 409 0.01 -27.71 -20.45
C PHE A 409 1.11 -27.03 -21.27
N GLN A 410 0.86 -26.77 -22.55
CA GLN A 410 1.83 -26.21 -23.48
C GLN A 410 1.24 -25.00 -24.20
N PRO A 411 1.32 -23.81 -23.58
CA PRO A 411 0.79 -22.60 -24.19
C PRO A 411 1.68 -22.15 -25.35
N ASP A 412 1.05 -21.59 -26.38
CA ASP A 412 1.76 -20.92 -27.49
C ASP A 412 2.12 -19.51 -27.08
N CYS A 413 3.26 -19.37 -26.40
CA CYS A 413 3.74 -18.10 -25.88
C CYS A 413 5.14 -17.75 -26.38
N GLN A 414 5.35 -16.45 -26.59
CA GLN A 414 6.66 -15.85 -26.72
C GLN A 414 7.05 -15.24 -25.38
N VAL A 415 8.25 -15.54 -24.91
CA VAL A 415 8.76 -15.08 -23.61
C VAL A 415 10.04 -14.31 -23.82
N VAL A 416 10.10 -13.10 -23.28
CA VAL A 416 11.25 -12.20 -23.46
C VAL A 416 11.67 -11.64 -22.11
N ASP A 417 12.94 -11.84 -21.77
CA ASP A 417 13.57 -11.20 -20.61
C ASP A 417 14.04 -9.80 -20.95
N HIS A 418 13.68 -8.84 -20.10
CA HIS A 418 14.05 -7.44 -20.20
C HIS A 418 15.12 -7.10 -19.18
N PHE A 419 16.28 -6.64 -19.65
CA PHE A 419 17.41 -6.26 -18.79
C PHE A 419 17.45 -4.75 -18.59
N GLY A 420 17.94 -4.32 -17.43
CA GLY A 420 18.10 -2.91 -17.10
C GLY A 420 19.12 -2.24 -18.03
N SER A 421 18.95 -0.95 -18.20
CA SER A 421 19.66 -0.18 -19.20
C SER A 421 21.18 -0.07 -19.00
N ALA A 422 21.85 0.27 -20.06
CA ALA A 422 23.04 1.12 -20.20
C ALA A 422 24.38 0.61 -19.63
N PHE A 423 24.43 -0.19 -18.59
CA PHE A 423 25.72 -0.68 -18.06
C PHE A 423 26.11 -2.09 -18.55
N SER A 424 25.14 -2.93 -18.91
CA SER A 424 25.40 -4.33 -19.28
C SER A 424 25.54 -4.57 -20.77
N GLY A 425 25.07 -3.67 -21.62
CA GLY A 425 24.99 -3.89 -23.07
C GLY A 425 24.06 -5.04 -23.48
N GLN A 426 23.29 -5.59 -22.54
CA GLN A 426 22.31 -6.63 -22.80
C GLN A 426 21.03 -6.00 -23.35
N SER A 427 20.56 -6.58 -24.45
CA SER A 427 19.25 -6.29 -25.03
C SER A 427 18.24 -7.32 -24.55
N ASP A 428 16.97 -7.09 -24.81
CA ASP A 428 15.89 -8.05 -24.59
C ASP A 428 16.26 -9.43 -25.14
N VAL A 429 16.09 -10.47 -24.33
CA VAL A 429 16.53 -11.84 -24.65
C VAL A 429 15.30 -12.75 -24.74
N PRO A 430 14.96 -13.29 -25.91
CA PRO A 430 13.93 -14.31 -26.03
C PRO A 430 14.30 -15.59 -25.26
N LEU A 431 13.41 -16.05 -24.39
CA LEU A 431 13.58 -17.32 -23.69
C LEU A 431 12.92 -18.48 -24.42
N LYS A 432 13.61 -19.59 -24.49
CA LYS A 432 13.04 -20.87 -24.96
C LYS A 432 12.39 -21.62 -23.82
N THR A 433 11.49 -22.55 -24.14
CA THR A 433 10.96 -23.47 -23.14
C THR A 433 12.07 -24.37 -22.59
N CYS A 434 11.94 -24.82 -21.33
CA CYS A 434 12.91 -25.74 -20.72
C CYS A 434 12.97 -27.08 -21.45
N ARG A 435 11.85 -27.49 -22.09
CA ARG A 435 11.82 -28.65 -22.98
C ARG A 435 12.74 -28.49 -24.19
N GLU A 436 12.76 -27.32 -24.83
CA GLU A 436 13.64 -27.04 -25.97
C GLU A 436 15.11 -26.97 -25.57
N THR A 437 15.40 -26.43 -24.38
CA THR A 437 16.77 -26.31 -23.86
C THR A 437 17.24 -27.54 -23.10
N LYS A 438 16.40 -28.57 -22.94
CA LYS A 438 16.68 -29.77 -22.13
C LYS A 438 17.05 -29.41 -20.69
N ASP A 439 16.26 -28.52 -20.09
CA ASP A 439 16.41 -27.99 -18.74
C ASP A 439 17.73 -27.23 -18.49
N VAL A 440 18.32 -26.66 -19.55
CA VAL A 440 19.47 -25.75 -19.42
C VAL A 440 18.97 -24.33 -19.26
N ALA A 441 19.31 -23.69 -18.13
CA ALA A 441 18.96 -22.30 -17.83
C ALA A 441 19.70 -21.28 -18.76
N PRO A 442 19.08 -20.13 -19.09
CA PRO A 442 17.74 -19.72 -18.73
C PRO A 442 16.66 -20.32 -19.64
N CYS A 443 15.56 -20.77 -19.06
CA CYS A 443 14.40 -21.28 -19.78
C CYS A 443 13.12 -21.13 -18.93
N TRP A 444 11.95 -21.30 -19.57
CA TRP A 444 10.65 -21.25 -18.91
C TRP A 444 9.84 -22.54 -19.10
N TYR A 445 8.95 -22.83 -18.17
CA TYR A 445 8.02 -23.95 -18.22
C TYR A 445 6.74 -23.63 -17.45
N THR A 446 5.71 -24.46 -17.60
CA THR A 446 4.48 -24.38 -16.83
C THR A 446 4.41 -25.53 -15.85
N ASP A 447 4.04 -25.25 -14.60
CA ASP A 447 3.66 -26.27 -13.64
C ASP A 447 2.32 -26.91 -13.99
N ALA A 448 2.08 -28.10 -13.46
CA ALA A 448 0.79 -28.75 -13.61
C ALA A 448 -0.34 -27.85 -13.06
N PRO A 449 -1.54 -27.88 -13.67
CA PRO A 449 -2.71 -27.19 -13.15
C PRO A 449 -2.99 -27.57 -11.69
N THR A 450 -3.33 -26.56 -10.89
CA THR A 450 -3.76 -26.70 -9.50
C THR A 450 -5.17 -26.11 -9.33
N THR A 451 -5.78 -26.25 -8.15
CA THR A 451 -7.06 -25.58 -7.83
C THR A 451 -6.96 -24.08 -7.95
N ASP A 452 -5.81 -23.50 -7.64
CA ASP A 452 -5.56 -22.06 -7.62
C ASP A 452 -5.07 -21.53 -8.97
N CYS A 453 -4.40 -22.37 -9.75
CA CYS A 453 -3.94 -22.08 -11.11
C CYS A 453 -4.46 -23.14 -12.10
N VAL A 454 -5.70 -22.99 -12.53
CA VAL A 454 -6.41 -24.00 -13.38
C VAL A 454 -5.69 -24.29 -14.71
N SER A 455 -4.97 -23.31 -15.28
CA SER A 455 -4.17 -23.47 -16.49
C SER A 455 -2.68 -23.67 -16.23
N GLY A 456 -2.32 -23.90 -14.96
CA GLY A 456 -0.92 -24.01 -14.54
C GLY A 456 -0.26 -22.67 -14.23
N ALA A 457 0.81 -22.73 -13.44
CA ALA A 457 1.62 -21.58 -13.06
C ALA A 457 2.86 -21.49 -13.95
N LEU A 458 3.25 -20.27 -14.24
CA LEU A 458 4.46 -19.95 -14.98
C LEU A 458 5.69 -20.11 -14.10
N LYS A 459 6.71 -20.78 -14.60
CA LYS A 459 7.98 -21.02 -13.90
C LYS A 459 9.18 -20.77 -14.78
N PHE A 460 10.27 -20.42 -14.12
CA PHE A 460 11.56 -20.17 -14.77
C PHE A 460 12.68 -21.01 -14.14
N LEU A 461 13.51 -21.56 -14.98
CA LEU A 461 14.82 -22.06 -14.56
C LEU A 461 15.85 -21.00 -14.95
N ARG A 462 16.52 -20.40 -13.96
CA ARG A 462 17.46 -19.30 -14.16
C ARG A 462 18.79 -19.61 -13.50
N PRO A 463 19.92 -19.10 -14.03
CA PRO A 463 21.20 -19.15 -13.32
C PRO A 463 21.13 -18.31 -12.04
N ALA A 464 21.96 -18.61 -11.06
CA ALA A 464 22.01 -17.88 -9.79
C ALA A 464 22.39 -16.40 -9.98
N ASP A 465 23.28 -16.12 -10.93
CA ASP A 465 23.57 -14.74 -11.37
C ASP A 465 22.66 -14.39 -12.55
N ARG A 466 21.82 -13.41 -12.36
CA ARG A 466 20.82 -12.95 -13.33
C ARG A 466 21.19 -11.62 -13.98
N GLY A 467 22.31 -11.05 -13.60
CA GLY A 467 22.68 -9.70 -14.04
C GLY A 467 21.64 -8.67 -13.57
N ASP A 468 21.28 -7.74 -14.46
CA ASP A 468 20.29 -6.69 -14.22
C ASP A 468 18.91 -6.99 -14.87
N LEU A 469 18.50 -8.27 -14.86
CA LEU A 469 17.17 -8.70 -15.32
C LEU A 469 16.09 -8.01 -14.49
N ARG A 470 15.17 -7.31 -15.16
CA ARG A 470 14.08 -6.53 -14.53
C ARG A 470 12.72 -7.20 -14.60
N SER A 471 12.34 -7.61 -15.79
CA SER A 471 11.05 -8.24 -16.00
C SER A 471 11.11 -9.23 -17.16
N THR A 472 10.06 -10.03 -17.28
CA THR A 472 9.86 -10.96 -18.37
C THR A 472 8.46 -10.76 -18.93
N THR A 473 8.35 -10.50 -20.23
CA THR A 473 7.06 -10.38 -20.91
C THR A 473 6.66 -11.69 -21.53
N PHE A 474 5.43 -12.11 -21.26
CA PHE A 474 4.74 -13.20 -21.92
C PHE A 474 3.75 -12.63 -22.92
N THR A 475 3.83 -13.09 -24.15
CA THR A 475 2.84 -12.81 -25.20
C THR A 475 2.29 -14.13 -25.69
N CYS A 476 1.07 -14.47 -25.29
CA CYS A 476 0.44 -15.74 -25.61
C CYS A 476 -0.70 -15.57 -26.60
N ASN A 477 -0.85 -16.56 -27.47
CA ASN A 477 -2.05 -16.70 -28.27
C ASN A 477 -3.14 -17.34 -27.41
N PRO A 478 -4.39 -16.80 -27.43
CA PRO A 478 -5.50 -17.27 -26.62
C PRO A 478 -5.97 -18.68 -26.98
#